data_ad892a64da18e13baf4b08ff7544a663
#
_entry.id   ad892a64da18e13baf4b08ff7544a663
#
_cell.length_a   1.000
_cell.length_b   1.000
_cell.length_c   1.000
_cell.angle_alpha   90.00
_cell.angle_beta   90.00
_cell.angle_gamma   90.00
#
_symmetry.space_group_name_H-M   'P 1'
#
loop_
_entity.id
_entity.type
_entity.pdbx_description
1 polymer ?
#
loop_
_entity_poly.entity_id
_entity_poly.type
_entity_poly.pdbx_seq_one_letter_code
_entity_poly.pdbx_strand_id
1 'polypeptide(L)'
;MVKLATHDACTGCGACAFKCPKQCISMKEDAVGQIYPLIDSTNCIECHSCEKVCPILNGPASYQSKKAYAAWSNDEEERRTSASGGIAIEMYKYAVSNGWLTVGAVQNKDFSVSHEMVSTYEKLAAFKNSKYVFSDAYAVFPEIRSAVKDNRKVLFIGLPCQVATLRKLFRDDENLLLVEVVCHGTTPFLYLKQHIDMLSRKYEKTVTRMSFRDPDAYTYTYTFTLYDEEGKLFYAKRTKDGDTYQFGYHRAVAYRENCYHCRFAKAERNADITIADYHGLGLSAPCSFSARKVSLILENTFKGSAFVENLIHSKRIHAEQRPLEEPFKGEAQLRHPSLKNKYRLMFEKEIAASHGNFETAIIKPFRKYNRDMRTADIFSLPLKLVRKIKNKIWG
;
A
#
# COMPACT_ATOMS: atom_id res chain seq x y z
N MET A 1 21.10 -25.10 12.39
CA MET A 1 20.05 -24.25 12.99
C MET A 1 19.50 -23.32 11.89
N VAL A 2 18.18 -23.31 11.73
CA VAL A 2 17.46 -22.49 10.73
C VAL A 2 17.59 -21.00 11.07
N LYS A 3 17.87 -20.15 10.05
CA LYS A 3 17.96 -18.69 10.19
C LYS A 3 16.81 -18.04 9.45
N LEU A 4 15.94 -17.31 10.14
CA LEU A 4 14.93 -16.44 9.53
C LEU A 4 15.51 -15.05 9.28
N ALA A 5 14.79 -14.24 8.47
CA ALA A 5 15.14 -12.83 8.31
C ALA A 5 15.16 -12.12 9.66
N THR A 6 16.10 -11.17 9.82
CA THR A 6 16.18 -10.37 11.05
C THR A 6 14.90 -9.58 11.28
N HIS A 7 14.64 -9.22 12.52
CA HIS A 7 13.48 -8.43 12.92
C HIS A 7 13.28 -7.18 12.03
N ASP A 8 14.36 -6.43 11.79
CA ASP A 8 14.32 -5.19 11.02
C ASP A 8 14.12 -5.37 9.51
N ALA A 9 14.35 -6.58 9.00
CA ALA A 9 14.20 -6.89 7.58
C ALA A 9 12.92 -7.68 7.27
N CYS A 10 12.36 -8.37 8.26
CA CYS A 10 11.21 -9.26 8.08
C CYS A 10 9.96 -8.46 7.69
N THR A 11 9.33 -8.83 6.56
CA THR A 11 8.09 -8.21 6.09
C THR A 11 6.83 -8.74 6.77
N GLY A 12 6.92 -9.79 7.60
CA GLY A 12 5.77 -10.42 8.22
C GLY A 12 4.84 -11.15 7.24
N CYS A 13 5.37 -11.57 6.09
CA CYS A 13 4.58 -12.09 4.97
C CYS A 13 4.01 -13.51 5.16
N GLY A 14 4.45 -14.26 6.18
CA GLY A 14 3.97 -15.62 6.47
C GLY A 14 4.47 -16.74 5.53
N ALA A 15 5.29 -16.46 4.51
CA ALA A 15 5.78 -17.47 3.57
C ALA A 15 6.49 -18.65 4.26
N CYS A 16 7.30 -18.36 5.28
CA CYS A 16 8.02 -19.37 6.07
C CYS A 16 7.06 -20.30 6.84
N ALA A 17 6.01 -19.74 7.44
CA ALA A 17 4.97 -20.51 8.12
C ALA A 17 4.17 -21.37 7.13
N PHE A 18 3.74 -20.78 6.00
CA PHE A 18 3.00 -21.49 4.96
C PHE A 18 3.78 -22.67 4.34
N LYS A 19 5.10 -22.52 4.18
CA LYS A 19 5.94 -23.54 3.56
C LYS A 19 6.47 -24.59 4.54
N CYS A 20 6.29 -24.39 5.85
CA CYS A 20 6.80 -25.30 6.86
C CYS A 20 6.05 -26.65 6.83
N PRO A 21 6.72 -27.80 6.51
CA PRO A 21 6.06 -29.09 6.42
C PRO A 21 5.62 -29.61 7.81
N LYS A 22 6.24 -29.13 8.89
CA LYS A 22 5.92 -29.49 10.27
C LYS A 22 5.00 -28.46 10.95
N GLN A 23 4.61 -27.37 10.25
CA GLN A 23 3.77 -26.30 10.80
C GLN A 23 4.30 -25.73 12.13
N CYS A 24 5.63 -25.81 12.35
CA CYS A 24 6.28 -25.35 13.57
C CYS A 24 6.65 -23.86 13.57
N ILE A 25 6.11 -23.07 12.61
CA ILE A 25 6.32 -21.62 12.55
C ILE A 25 4.98 -20.93 12.72
N SER A 26 4.84 -20.15 13.78
CA SER A 26 3.69 -19.28 14.03
C SER A 26 4.04 -17.82 13.80
N MET A 27 3.08 -17.05 13.26
CA MET A 27 3.24 -15.60 13.13
C MET A 27 2.75 -14.95 14.44
N LYS A 28 3.59 -14.11 15.05
CA LYS A 28 3.31 -13.44 16.33
C LYS A 28 3.50 -11.94 16.20
N GLU A 29 2.68 -11.21 16.93
CA GLU A 29 2.79 -9.75 17.07
C GLU A 29 3.69 -9.40 18.26
N ASP A 30 4.57 -8.42 18.09
CA ASP A 30 5.42 -7.89 19.16
C ASP A 30 4.76 -6.71 19.91
N ALA A 31 5.47 -6.16 20.89
CA ALA A 31 4.97 -5.06 21.72
C ALA A 31 4.64 -3.76 20.95
N VAL A 32 5.15 -3.60 19.73
CA VAL A 32 4.88 -2.44 18.87
C VAL A 32 3.98 -2.78 17.67
N GLY A 33 3.33 -3.94 17.69
CA GLY A 33 2.36 -4.36 16.69
C GLY A 33 2.95 -4.88 15.39
N GLN A 34 4.23 -5.28 15.37
CA GLN A 34 4.84 -5.87 14.19
C GLN A 34 4.75 -7.38 14.23
N ILE A 35 4.44 -7.99 13.09
CA ILE A 35 4.24 -9.45 12.97
C ILE A 35 5.53 -10.12 12.52
N TYR A 36 5.94 -11.17 13.28
CA TYR A 36 7.14 -11.97 13.05
C TYR A 36 6.90 -13.46 13.17
N PRO A 37 7.71 -14.29 12.47
CA PRO A 37 7.69 -15.73 12.66
C PRO A 37 8.44 -16.14 13.91
N LEU A 38 7.82 -17.01 14.71
CA LEU A 38 8.44 -17.77 15.81
C LEU A 38 8.51 -19.24 15.43
N ILE A 39 9.70 -19.84 15.60
CA ILE A 39 9.93 -21.27 15.34
C ILE A 39 9.81 -22.03 16.67
N ASP A 40 8.97 -23.05 16.69
CA ASP A 40 9.01 -24.08 17.70
C ASP A 40 10.17 -25.04 17.39
N SER A 41 11.26 -24.89 18.11
CA SER A 41 12.49 -25.66 17.91
C SER A 41 12.33 -27.14 18.22
N THR A 42 11.35 -27.52 19.05
CA THR A 42 11.11 -28.92 19.42
C THR A 42 10.52 -29.74 18.29
N ASN A 43 9.75 -29.10 17.41
CA ASN A 43 9.11 -29.70 16.25
C ASN A 43 9.86 -29.43 14.94
N CYS A 44 10.90 -28.59 14.94
CA CYS A 44 11.66 -28.22 13.75
C CYS A 44 12.63 -29.31 13.33
N ILE A 45 12.50 -29.81 12.10
CA ILE A 45 13.39 -30.81 11.51
C ILE A 45 14.56 -30.21 10.71
N GLU A 46 14.80 -28.93 10.81
CA GLU A 46 15.88 -28.17 10.15
C GLU A 46 15.95 -28.37 8.60
N CYS A 47 14.81 -28.54 7.94
CA CYS A 47 14.75 -28.75 6.48
C CYS A 47 15.07 -27.53 5.61
N HIS A 48 15.26 -26.35 6.22
CA HIS A 48 15.57 -25.05 5.58
C HIS A 48 14.56 -24.59 4.51
N SER A 49 13.35 -25.18 4.44
CA SER A 49 12.31 -24.77 3.49
C SER A 49 11.84 -23.33 3.71
N CYS A 50 11.79 -22.88 4.97
CA CYS A 50 11.44 -21.52 5.37
C CYS A 50 12.48 -20.48 4.92
N GLU A 51 13.77 -20.82 4.94
CA GLU A 51 14.83 -19.95 4.41
C GLU A 51 14.73 -19.81 2.89
N LYS A 52 14.59 -20.96 2.18
CA LYS A 52 14.51 -21.00 0.71
C LYS A 52 13.34 -20.19 0.14
N VAL A 53 12.20 -20.16 0.87
CA VAL A 53 11.01 -19.45 0.42
C VAL A 53 11.00 -17.99 0.85
N CYS A 54 11.84 -17.58 1.79
CA CYS A 54 11.86 -16.21 2.31
C CYS A 54 12.28 -15.20 1.22
N PRO A 55 11.43 -14.22 0.85
CA PRO A 55 11.77 -13.25 -0.19
C PRO A 55 12.85 -12.25 0.24
N ILE A 56 13.14 -12.20 1.55
CA ILE A 56 14.21 -11.36 2.10
C ILE A 56 15.56 -12.09 2.05
N LEU A 57 15.60 -13.36 2.40
CA LEU A 57 16.85 -14.15 2.37
C LEU A 57 17.22 -14.55 0.94
N ASN A 58 16.22 -14.92 0.16
CA ASN A 58 16.35 -15.39 -1.19
C ASN A 58 15.37 -14.63 -2.10
N GLY A 59 15.81 -13.51 -2.66
CA GLY A 59 14.99 -12.65 -3.51
C GLY A 59 14.28 -13.43 -4.63
N PRO A 60 13.02 -13.06 -4.98
CA PRO A 60 12.35 -13.60 -6.16
C PRO A 60 12.93 -13.04 -7.46
N ALA A 61 12.52 -13.60 -8.59
CA ALA A 61 12.77 -13.01 -9.91
C ALA A 61 12.27 -11.56 -9.96
N SER A 62 12.99 -10.71 -10.67
CA SER A 62 12.65 -9.32 -10.90
C SER A 62 12.82 -8.96 -12.37
N TYR A 63 12.04 -7.99 -12.84
CA TYR A 63 11.88 -7.62 -14.24
C TYR A 63 12.07 -6.13 -14.43
N GLN A 64 12.67 -5.73 -15.53
CA GLN A 64 12.66 -4.33 -15.98
C GLN A 64 11.28 -4.02 -16.57
N SER A 65 10.73 -2.84 -16.24
CA SER A 65 9.51 -2.37 -16.86
C SER A 65 9.74 -2.12 -18.35
N LYS A 66 8.76 -2.49 -19.18
CA LYS A 66 8.84 -2.41 -20.66
C LYS A 66 8.13 -1.18 -21.21
N LYS A 67 6.96 -0.85 -20.64
CA LYS A 67 6.13 0.29 -21.04
C LYS A 67 5.53 0.96 -19.82
N ALA A 68 5.27 2.25 -19.95
CA ALA A 68 4.55 3.04 -18.95
C ALA A 68 3.33 3.69 -19.59
N TYR A 69 2.21 3.74 -18.85
CA TYR A 69 0.98 4.41 -19.29
C TYR A 69 0.42 5.33 -18.21
N ALA A 70 -0.08 6.47 -18.62
CA ALA A 70 -1.03 7.26 -17.88
C ALA A 70 -2.44 6.74 -18.20
N ALA A 71 -3.18 6.27 -17.18
CA ALA A 71 -4.42 5.54 -17.41
C ALA A 71 -5.51 5.86 -16.38
N TRP A 72 -6.77 5.73 -16.81
CA TRP A 72 -7.94 5.90 -15.95
C TRP A 72 -9.13 5.08 -16.46
N SER A 73 -10.10 4.81 -15.58
CA SER A 73 -11.36 4.16 -15.94
C SER A 73 -12.17 5.04 -16.90
N ASN A 74 -12.79 4.43 -17.92
CA ASN A 74 -13.76 5.07 -18.79
C ASN A 74 -15.15 5.20 -18.12
N ASP A 75 -15.37 4.49 -17.01
CA ASP A 75 -16.51 4.69 -16.13
C ASP A 75 -16.19 5.88 -15.20
N GLU A 76 -16.91 7.00 -15.40
CA GLU A 76 -16.70 8.24 -14.66
C GLU A 76 -16.93 8.06 -13.14
N GLU A 77 -17.92 7.25 -12.77
CA GLU A 77 -18.23 6.99 -11.36
C GLU A 77 -17.13 6.16 -10.69
N GLU A 78 -16.62 5.14 -11.37
CA GLU A 78 -15.48 4.39 -10.88
C GLU A 78 -14.23 5.27 -10.75
N ARG A 79 -13.96 6.13 -11.72
CA ARG A 79 -12.87 7.10 -11.65
C ARG A 79 -13.06 8.08 -10.49
N ARG A 80 -14.27 8.61 -10.33
CA ARG A 80 -14.62 9.57 -9.28
C ARG A 80 -14.45 8.98 -7.88
N THR A 81 -14.94 7.78 -7.64
CA THR A 81 -14.97 7.13 -6.32
C THR A 81 -13.70 6.36 -5.97
N SER A 82 -12.78 6.15 -6.92
CA SER A 82 -11.50 5.51 -6.68
C SER A 82 -10.46 6.47 -6.10
N ALA A 83 -9.46 5.96 -5.39
CA ALA A 83 -8.35 6.75 -4.84
C ALA A 83 -7.49 7.42 -5.92
N SER A 84 -7.33 6.79 -7.08
CA SER A 84 -6.59 7.27 -8.26
C SER A 84 -7.46 7.19 -9.52
N GLY A 85 -6.93 6.80 -10.65
CA GLY A 85 -7.65 6.66 -11.94
C GLY A 85 -8.64 5.50 -12.03
N GLY A 86 -8.76 4.64 -11.02
CA GLY A 86 -9.70 3.51 -11.04
C GLY A 86 -9.16 2.24 -11.69
N ILE A 87 -7.87 2.14 -12.00
CA ILE A 87 -7.29 1.01 -12.74
C ILE A 87 -7.42 -0.32 -11.99
N ALA A 88 -7.19 -0.35 -10.68
CA ALA A 88 -7.30 -1.59 -9.91
C ALA A 88 -8.71 -2.20 -9.97
N ILE A 89 -9.75 -1.38 -9.82
CA ILE A 89 -11.14 -1.88 -9.88
C ILE A 89 -11.50 -2.37 -11.29
N GLU A 90 -11.00 -1.70 -12.35
CA GLU A 90 -11.22 -2.16 -13.71
C GLU A 90 -10.49 -3.47 -14.03
N MET A 91 -9.28 -3.67 -13.49
CA MET A 91 -8.58 -4.97 -13.57
C MET A 91 -9.39 -6.09 -12.90
N TYR A 92 -9.92 -5.85 -11.71
CA TYR A 92 -10.77 -6.82 -11.01
C TYR A 92 -12.06 -7.12 -11.80
N LYS A 93 -12.77 -6.08 -12.27
CA LYS A 93 -13.99 -6.25 -13.08
C LYS A 93 -13.71 -7.04 -14.35
N TYR A 94 -12.61 -6.75 -15.04
CA TYR A 94 -12.19 -7.48 -16.23
C TYR A 94 -11.89 -8.97 -15.90
N ALA A 95 -11.15 -9.23 -14.83
CA ALA A 95 -10.82 -10.58 -14.41
C ALA A 95 -12.09 -11.39 -14.09
N VAL A 96 -13.01 -10.85 -13.29
CA VAL A 96 -14.28 -11.50 -12.95
C VAL A 96 -15.14 -11.76 -14.19
N SER A 97 -15.24 -10.80 -15.14
CA SER A 97 -16.00 -11.00 -16.40
C SER A 97 -15.44 -12.11 -17.28
N ASN A 98 -14.16 -12.48 -17.07
CA ASN A 98 -13.50 -13.59 -17.78
C ASN A 98 -13.39 -14.87 -16.94
N GLY A 99 -14.16 -14.97 -15.85
CA GLY A 99 -14.23 -16.17 -14.99
C GLY A 99 -13.01 -16.38 -14.07
N TRP A 100 -12.17 -15.33 -13.87
CA TRP A 100 -11.02 -15.41 -12.97
C TRP A 100 -11.44 -15.21 -11.53
N LEU A 101 -10.67 -15.76 -10.62
CA LEU A 101 -10.67 -15.38 -9.21
C LEU A 101 -9.87 -14.11 -9.02
N THR A 102 -10.29 -13.28 -8.08
CA THR A 102 -9.60 -12.03 -7.76
C THR A 102 -9.26 -11.97 -6.28
N VAL A 103 -8.07 -11.48 -5.96
CA VAL A 103 -7.59 -11.34 -4.58
C VAL A 103 -7.20 -9.89 -4.34
N GLY A 104 -7.78 -9.28 -3.31
CA GLY A 104 -7.53 -7.89 -2.95
C GLY A 104 -7.62 -7.64 -1.46
N ALA A 105 -7.13 -6.47 -1.03
CA ALA A 105 -7.15 -6.06 0.37
C ALA A 105 -8.55 -5.58 0.79
N VAL A 106 -9.08 -6.16 1.87
CA VAL A 106 -10.36 -5.79 2.49
C VAL A 106 -10.14 -5.25 3.89
N GLN A 107 -11.02 -4.37 4.33
CA GLN A 107 -11.09 -3.91 5.70
C GLN A 107 -12.05 -4.81 6.48
N ASN A 108 -11.58 -5.38 7.58
CA ASN A 108 -12.35 -6.21 8.49
C ASN A 108 -13.24 -5.35 9.43
N LYS A 109 -14.15 -5.99 10.16
CA LYS A 109 -15.03 -5.31 11.13
C LYS A 109 -14.29 -4.62 12.27
N ASP A 110 -13.12 -5.12 12.65
CA ASP A 110 -12.22 -4.54 13.66
C ASP A 110 -11.27 -3.49 13.10
N PHE A 111 -11.44 -3.11 11.81
CA PHE A 111 -10.60 -2.19 11.03
C PHE A 111 -9.21 -2.72 10.67
N SER A 112 -8.86 -3.94 11.03
CA SER A 112 -7.69 -4.61 10.44
C SER A 112 -7.87 -4.82 8.94
N VAL A 113 -6.78 -5.07 8.22
CA VAL A 113 -6.82 -5.30 6.78
C VAL A 113 -6.25 -6.67 6.47
N SER A 114 -7.03 -7.49 5.77
CA SER A 114 -6.61 -8.79 5.24
C SER A 114 -6.78 -8.83 3.72
N HIS A 115 -6.37 -9.93 3.10
CA HIS A 115 -6.70 -10.22 1.70
C HIS A 115 -7.77 -11.29 1.64
N GLU A 116 -8.71 -11.11 0.72
CA GLU A 116 -9.78 -12.08 0.44
C GLU A 116 -9.79 -12.45 -1.04
N MET A 117 -10.23 -13.68 -1.34
CA MET A 117 -10.48 -14.17 -2.68
C MET A 117 -11.97 -14.06 -3.01
N VAL A 118 -12.30 -13.42 -4.13
CA VAL A 118 -13.68 -13.26 -4.61
C VAL A 118 -13.80 -13.58 -6.10
N SER A 119 -15.02 -13.94 -6.53
CA SER A 119 -15.33 -14.31 -7.93
C SER A 119 -16.53 -13.55 -8.50
N THR A 120 -17.11 -12.60 -7.76
CA THR A 120 -18.33 -11.89 -8.15
C THR A 120 -18.16 -10.38 -8.07
N TYR A 121 -18.90 -9.65 -8.90
CA TYR A 121 -18.85 -8.19 -9.00
C TYR A 121 -19.23 -7.48 -7.69
N GLU A 122 -20.24 -8.00 -6.98
CA GLU A 122 -20.82 -7.38 -5.79
C GLU A 122 -19.77 -7.23 -4.67
N LYS A 123 -18.81 -8.15 -4.59
CA LYS A 123 -17.77 -8.16 -3.58
C LYS A 123 -16.57 -7.25 -3.92
N LEU A 124 -16.41 -6.82 -5.17
CA LEU A 124 -15.27 -6.03 -5.61
C LEU A 124 -15.19 -4.65 -4.97
N ALA A 125 -16.32 -4.08 -4.55
CA ALA A 125 -16.36 -2.79 -3.88
C ALA A 125 -15.50 -2.75 -2.60
N ALA A 126 -15.37 -3.87 -1.88
CA ALA A 126 -14.52 -3.98 -0.69
C ALA A 126 -13.02 -3.78 -0.97
N PHE A 127 -12.57 -4.03 -2.20
CA PHE A 127 -11.18 -3.85 -2.62
C PHE A 127 -10.81 -2.40 -2.93
N LYS A 128 -11.83 -1.53 -3.14
CA LYS A 128 -11.58 -0.13 -3.50
C LYS A 128 -10.89 0.65 -2.40
N ASN A 129 -10.17 1.65 -2.84
CA ASN A 129 -9.49 2.66 -2.04
C ASN A 129 -8.32 2.14 -1.18
N SER A 130 -7.37 3.03 -0.92
CA SER A 130 -6.16 2.72 -0.18
C SER A 130 -6.45 2.54 1.31
N LYS A 131 -5.85 1.53 1.90
CA LYS A 131 -5.87 1.24 3.33
C LYS A 131 -4.44 1.46 3.86
N TYR A 132 -4.21 2.60 4.55
CA TYR A 132 -2.87 3.03 4.96
C TYR A 132 -2.44 2.37 6.28
N VAL A 133 -2.40 1.06 6.28
CA VAL A 133 -2.02 0.20 7.41
C VAL A 133 -1.47 -1.12 6.88
N PHE A 134 -0.77 -1.89 7.70
CA PHE A 134 -0.35 -3.25 7.35
C PHE A 134 -1.57 -4.11 7.00
N SER A 135 -1.45 -4.89 5.93
CA SER A 135 -2.46 -5.85 5.49
C SER A 135 -1.91 -7.28 5.53
N ASP A 136 -2.66 -8.20 6.11
CA ASP A 136 -2.29 -9.61 6.13
C ASP A 136 -2.76 -10.33 4.85
N ALA A 137 -1.82 -10.88 4.10
CA ALA A 137 -2.11 -11.71 2.92
C ALA A 137 -1.89 -13.21 3.19
N TYR A 138 -1.41 -13.58 4.37
CA TYR A 138 -1.05 -14.97 4.67
C TYR A 138 -2.26 -15.91 4.61
N ALA A 139 -3.39 -15.46 5.12
CA ALA A 139 -4.61 -16.27 5.21
C ALA A 139 -5.13 -16.75 3.83
N VAL A 140 -4.89 -15.99 2.75
CA VAL A 140 -5.38 -16.32 1.40
C VAL A 140 -4.44 -17.26 0.62
N PHE A 141 -3.23 -17.55 1.09
CA PHE A 141 -2.28 -18.41 0.36
C PHE A 141 -2.79 -19.84 0.10
N PRO A 142 -3.49 -20.51 1.04
CA PRO A 142 -4.08 -21.83 0.76
C PRO A 142 -5.10 -21.80 -0.38
N GLU A 143 -5.94 -20.76 -0.45
CA GLU A 143 -6.94 -20.59 -1.51
C GLU A 143 -6.28 -20.35 -2.87
N ILE A 144 -5.26 -19.47 -2.94
CA ILE A 144 -4.49 -19.25 -4.16
C ILE A 144 -3.84 -20.56 -4.63
N ARG A 145 -3.23 -21.34 -3.70
CA ARG A 145 -2.62 -22.63 -4.02
C ARG A 145 -3.61 -23.62 -4.59
N SER A 146 -4.82 -23.72 -4.01
CA SER A 146 -5.87 -24.58 -4.52
C SER A 146 -6.30 -24.15 -5.93
N ALA A 147 -6.62 -22.88 -6.09
CA ALA A 147 -7.09 -22.32 -7.36
C ALA A 147 -6.08 -22.55 -8.52
N VAL A 148 -4.80 -22.26 -8.28
CA VAL A 148 -3.72 -22.46 -9.27
C VAL A 148 -3.55 -23.95 -9.59
N LYS A 149 -3.60 -24.83 -8.58
CA LYS A 149 -3.52 -26.28 -8.78
C LYS A 149 -4.70 -26.83 -9.61
N ASP A 150 -5.87 -26.22 -9.46
CA ASP A 150 -7.08 -26.54 -10.23
C ASP A 150 -7.13 -25.84 -11.60
N ASN A 151 -6.01 -25.29 -12.07
CA ASN A 151 -5.88 -24.53 -13.33
C ASN A 151 -6.84 -23.33 -13.43
N ARG A 152 -7.27 -22.75 -12.32
CA ARG A 152 -8.06 -21.53 -12.31
C ARG A 152 -7.19 -20.30 -12.33
N LYS A 153 -7.53 -19.35 -13.18
CA LYS A 153 -6.83 -18.06 -13.26
C LYS A 153 -7.13 -17.20 -12.04
N VAL A 154 -6.08 -16.62 -11.45
CA VAL A 154 -6.15 -15.75 -10.27
C VAL A 154 -5.46 -14.41 -10.57
N LEU A 155 -6.14 -13.31 -10.32
CA LEU A 155 -5.56 -11.97 -10.28
C LEU A 155 -5.33 -11.59 -8.80
N PHE A 156 -4.09 -11.34 -8.42
CA PHE A 156 -3.73 -10.80 -7.10
C PHE A 156 -3.25 -9.36 -7.24
N ILE A 157 -3.85 -8.43 -6.47
CA ILE A 157 -3.33 -7.06 -6.32
C ILE A 157 -2.95 -6.83 -4.87
N GLY A 158 -1.68 -6.46 -4.62
CA GLY A 158 -1.16 -6.22 -3.28
C GLY A 158 0.10 -5.37 -3.23
N LEU A 159 0.79 -5.37 -2.09
CA LEU A 159 2.02 -4.63 -1.90
C LEU A 159 3.22 -5.36 -2.54
N PRO A 160 4.31 -4.66 -2.90
CA PRO A 160 5.48 -5.28 -3.53
C PRO A 160 6.09 -6.42 -2.73
N CYS A 161 6.12 -6.34 -1.39
CA CYS A 161 6.60 -7.42 -0.54
C CYS A 161 5.67 -8.65 -0.53
N GLN A 162 4.34 -8.45 -0.68
CA GLN A 162 3.36 -9.53 -0.78
C GLN A 162 3.45 -10.21 -2.16
N VAL A 163 3.58 -9.43 -3.22
CA VAL A 163 3.83 -9.92 -4.58
C VAL A 163 5.14 -10.72 -4.65
N ALA A 164 6.22 -10.19 -4.07
CA ALA A 164 7.49 -10.90 -3.97
C ALA A 164 7.37 -12.25 -3.25
N THR A 165 6.53 -12.31 -2.22
CA THR A 165 6.19 -13.54 -1.49
C THR A 165 5.48 -14.55 -2.39
N LEU A 166 4.43 -14.13 -3.10
CA LEU A 166 3.70 -15.01 -4.01
C LEU A 166 4.57 -15.48 -5.17
N ARG A 167 5.44 -14.62 -5.71
CA ARG A 167 6.44 -14.99 -6.73
C ARG A 167 7.41 -16.08 -6.22
N LYS A 168 7.76 -16.06 -4.94
CA LYS A 168 8.58 -17.13 -4.32
C LYS A 168 7.79 -18.42 -4.10
N LEU A 169 6.52 -18.32 -3.69
CA LEU A 169 5.67 -19.47 -3.39
C LEU A 169 5.22 -20.21 -4.66
N PHE A 170 4.83 -19.47 -5.69
CA PHE A 170 4.18 -20.00 -6.91
C PHE A 170 5.02 -19.82 -8.17
N ARG A 171 6.21 -19.18 -8.08
CA ARG A 171 7.09 -18.91 -9.22
C ARG A 171 6.37 -18.09 -10.31
N ASP A 172 6.60 -18.43 -11.58
CA ASP A 172 5.97 -17.79 -12.74
C ASP A 172 4.78 -18.61 -13.26
N ASP A 173 3.90 -19.05 -12.34
CA ASP A 173 2.71 -19.79 -12.71
C ASP A 173 1.82 -18.98 -13.68
N GLU A 174 1.45 -19.61 -14.79
CA GLU A 174 0.65 -18.94 -15.84
C GLU A 174 -0.77 -18.58 -15.40
N ASN A 175 -1.29 -19.28 -14.40
CA ASN A 175 -2.62 -19.03 -13.86
C ASN A 175 -2.64 -17.95 -12.76
N LEU A 176 -1.47 -17.40 -12.37
CA LEU A 176 -1.39 -16.37 -11.34
C LEU A 176 -0.81 -15.06 -11.90
N LEU A 177 -1.68 -14.08 -12.11
CA LEU A 177 -1.27 -12.71 -12.48
C LEU A 177 -1.02 -11.88 -11.23
N LEU A 178 0.18 -11.37 -11.07
CA LEU A 178 0.61 -10.59 -9.92
C LEU A 178 0.70 -9.10 -10.26
N VAL A 179 -0.11 -8.30 -9.61
CA VAL A 179 -0.11 -6.83 -9.72
C VAL A 179 0.32 -6.24 -8.39
N GLU A 180 1.27 -5.32 -8.42
CA GLU A 180 1.69 -4.60 -7.21
C GLU A 180 1.27 -3.14 -7.27
N VAL A 181 0.91 -2.60 -6.10
CA VAL A 181 0.70 -1.16 -5.90
C VAL A 181 1.98 -0.56 -5.33
N VAL A 182 2.54 0.48 -5.95
CA VAL A 182 3.71 1.19 -5.40
C VAL A 182 3.45 1.57 -3.94
N CYS A 183 4.37 1.21 -3.05
CA CYS A 183 4.19 1.30 -1.62
C CYS A 183 5.24 2.19 -0.96
N HIS A 184 4.79 3.18 -0.20
CA HIS A 184 5.65 4.09 0.56
C HIS A 184 6.10 3.51 1.91
N GLY A 185 5.35 2.53 2.44
CA GLY A 185 5.51 1.89 3.73
C GLY A 185 4.15 1.62 4.38
N THR A 186 4.14 0.84 5.45
CA THR A 186 2.93 0.54 6.22
C THR A 186 3.17 0.73 7.71
N THR A 187 2.15 1.21 8.42
CA THR A 187 2.12 1.27 9.89
C THR A 187 1.66 -0.08 10.45
N PRO A 188 2.08 -0.48 11.66
CA PRO A 188 1.43 -1.57 12.40
C PRO A 188 -0.06 -1.30 12.62
N PHE A 189 -0.89 -2.35 12.60
CA PHE A 189 -2.33 -2.23 12.88
C PHE A 189 -2.61 -1.71 14.30
N LEU A 190 -1.80 -2.11 15.26
CA LEU A 190 -1.88 -1.63 16.65
C LEU A 190 -1.99 -0.11 16.75
N TYR A 191 -1.23 0.64 15.92
CA TYR A 191 -1.25 2.10 15.95
C TYR A 191 -2.56 2.67 15.43
N LEU A 192 -3.11 2.10 14.37
CA LEU A 192 -4.42 2.48 13.85
C LEU A 192 -5.53 2.19 14.86
N LYS A 193 -5.50 1.00 15.46
CA LYS A 193 -6.45 0.61 16.50
C LYS A 193 -6.44 1.58 17.68
N GLN A 194 -5.26 1.87 18.22
CA GLN A 194 -5.11 2.83 19.33
C GLN A 194 -5.64 4.23 18.96
N HIS A 195 -5.41 4.67 17.70
CA HIS A 195 -5.91 5.95 17.22
C HIS A 195 -7.44 5.98 17.12
N ILE A 196 -8.05 4.95 16.55
CA ILE A 196 -9.50 4.79 16.48
C ILE A 196 -10.11 4.75 17.89
N ASP A 197 -9.55 3.95 18.79
CA ASP A 197 -10.03 3.82 20.18
C ASP A 197 -9.92 5.15 20.95
N MET A 198 -8.86 5.94 20.72
CA MET A 198 -8.70 7.27 21.30
C MET A 198 -9.75 8.23 20.76
N LEU A 199 -10.00 8.25 19.45
CA LEU A 199 -11.01 9.11 18.84
C LEU A 199 -12.42 8.71 19.27
N SER A 200 -12.74 7.42 19.33
CA SER A 200 -14.01 6.88 19.81
C SER A 200 -14.31 7.39 21.22
N ARG A 201 -13.35 7.27 22.15
CA ARG A 201 -13.49 7.81 23.52
C ARG A 201 -13.63 9.33 23.56
N LYS A 202 -12.82 10.04 22.76
CA LYS A 202 -12.80 11.51 22.73
C LYS A 202 -14.11 12.12 22.25
N TYR A 203 -14.77 11.47 21.29
CA TYR A 203 -16.03 11.96 20.71
C TYR A 203 -17.25 11.24 21.25
N GLU A 204 -17.06 10.28 22.18
CA GLU A 204 -18.13 9.46 22.78
C GLU A 204 -18.99 8.78 21.70
N LYS A 205 -18.32 8.22 20.65
CA LYS A 205 -18.96 7.58 19.50
C LYS A 205 -18.38 6.20 19.24
N THR A 206 -19.23 5.23 18.94
CA THR A 206 -18.81 3.94 18.38
C THR A 206 -18.48 4.10 16.91
N VAL A 207 -17.27 3.70 16.51
CA VAL A 207 -16.87 3.75 15.10
C VAL A 207 -17.37 2.49 14.38
N THR A 208 -18.13 2.66 13.29
CA THR A 208 -18.64 1.56 12.48
C THR A 208 -18.06 1.51 11.06
N ARG A 209 -17.60 2.66 10.55
CA ARG A 209 -16.93 2.78 9.24
C ARG A 209 -15.79 3.79 9.32
N MET A 210 -14.69 3.45 8.66
CA MET A 210 -13.58 4.39 8.46
C MET A 210 -13.15 4.42 6.99
N SER A 211 -12.51 5.50 6.56
CA SER A 211 -11.84 5.57 5.27
C SER A 211 -10.65 6.51 5.31
N PHE A 212 -9.62 6.20 4.49
CA PHE A 212 -8.50 7.11 4.21
C PHE A 212 -8.67 7.86 2.89
N ARG A 213 -9.59 7.40 2.05
CA ARG A 213 -9.91 7.94 0.72
C ARG A 213 -11.40 7.78 0.50
N ASP A 214 -12.18 8.51 1.26
CA ASP A 214 -13.64 8.39 1.30
C ASP A 214 -14.24 8.55 -0.11
N PRO A 215 -14.98 7.55 -0.62
CA PRO A 215 -15.53 7.58 -1.97
C PRO A 215 -16.58 8.68 -2.17
N ASP A 216 -17.29 9.06 -1.10
CA ASP A 216 -18.40 9.99 -1.20
C ASP A 216 -17.93 11.46 -1.14
N ALA A 217 -16.85 11.74 -0.40
CA ALA A 217 -16.46 13.12 -0.13
C ALA A 217 -14.98 13.44 -0.36
N TYR A 218 -14.05 12.51 -0.08
CA TYR A 218 -12.63 12.82 0.11
C TYR A 218 -11.66 11.92 -0.68
N THR A 219 -12.06 11.39 -1.85
CA THR A 219 -11.25 10.41 -2.61
C THR A 219 -9.88 10.90 -3.04
N TYR A 220 -9.72 12.17 -3.36
CA TYR A 220 -8.45 12.75 -3.81
C TYR A 220 -7.73 13.59 -2.75
N THR A 221 -8.24 13.60 -1.53
CA THR A 221 -7.55 14.16 -0.36
C THR A 221 -7.21 13.04 0.61
N TYR A 222 -6.09 13.16 1.28
CA TYR A 222 -5.68 12.18 2.31
C TYR A 222 -6.40 12.51 3.63
N THR A 223 -7.74 12.41 3.61
CA THR A 223 -8.59 12.72 4.76
C THR A 223 -9.02 11.43 5.44
N PHE A 224 -8.66 11.28 6.70
CA PHE A 224 -9.13 10.19 7.53
C PHE A 224 -10.53 10.51 8.04
N THR A 225 -11.49 9.63 7.76
CA THR A 225 -12.90 9.79 8.10
C THR A 225 -13.37 8.66 8.99
N LEU A 226 -14.21 9.00 9.98
CA LEU A 226 -14.89 8.05 10.86
C LEU A 226 -16.39 8.34 10.89
N TYR A 227 -17.18 7.26 10.91
CA TYR A 227 -18.64 7.28 10.94
C TYR A 227 -19.14 6.49 12.14
N ASP A 228 -20.21 6.97 12.76
CA ASP A 228 -20.86 6.34 13.90
C ASP A 228 -21.90 5.27 13.52
N GLU A 229 -22.59 4.72 14.50
CA GLU A 229 -23.62 3.67 14.34
C GLU A 229 -24.81 4.13 13.50
N GLU A 230 -25.09 5.44 13.45
CA GLU A 230 -26.13 6.03 12.60
C GLU A 230 -25.63 6.28 11.17
N GLY A 231 -24.38 5.92 10.85
CA GLY A 231 -23.73 6.19 9.57
C GLY A 231 -23.37 7.65 9.37
N LYS A 232 -23.38 8.47 10.44
CA LYS A 232 -23.06 9.89 10.40
C LYS A 232 -21.55 10.12 10.49
N LEU A 233 -21.02 10.96 9.61
CA LEU A 233 -19.63 11.42 9.66
C LEU A 233 -19.43 12.31 10.90
N PHE A 234 -18.55 11.88 11.83
CA PHE A 234 -18.22 12.68 13.03
C PHE A 234 -16.73 13.10 13.07
N TYR A 235 -15.89 12.49 12.25
CA TYR A 235 -14.48 12.86 12.15
C TYR A 235 -14.00 12.89 10.71
N ALA A 236 -13.36 14.00 10.30
CA ALA A 236 -12.74 14.13 8.98
C ALA A 236 -11.52 15.04 9.07
N LYS A 237 -10.30 14.47 9.14
CA LYS A 237 -9.06 15.25 9.29
C LYS A 237 -7.91 14.70 8.47
N ARG A 238 -7.01 15.61 8.10
CA ARG A 238 -5.71 15.36 7.46
C ARG A 238 -4.59 15.70 8.44
N THR A 239 -3.35 15.41 8.07
CA THR A 239 -2.16 15.85 8.83
C THR A 239 -2.21 17.35 9.17
N LYS A 240 -2.52 18.20 8.20
CA LYS A 240 -2.59 19.67 8.41
C LYS A 240 -3.74 20.13 9.31
N ASP A 241 -4.77 19.31 9.45
CA ASP A 241 -5.94 19.57 10.29
C ASP A 241 -5.78 18.94 11.70
N GLY A 242 -4.61 18.37 11.99
CA GLY A 242 -4.22 17.89 13.32
C GLY A 242 -4.33 16.38 13.52
N ASP A 243 -4.56 15.56 12.48
CA ASP A 243 -4.58 14.12 12.62
C ASP A 243 -3.16 13.55 12.77
N THR A 244 -2.92 12.86 13.88
CA THR A 244 -1.61 12.32 14.26
C THR A 244 -1.30 11.02 13.53
N TYR A 245 -2.30 10.19 13.23
CA TYR A 245 -2.09 8.96 12.45
C TYR A 245 -1.72 9.29 10.99
N GLN A 246 -2.45 10.22 10.37
CA GLN A 246 -2.13 10.71 9.02
C GLN A 246 -0.73 11.35 8.96
N PHE A 247 -0.32 12.06 10.01
CA PHE A 247 1.06 12.55 10.14
C PHE A 247 2.04 11.39 10.20
N GLY A 248 1.79 10.40 11.06
CA GLY A 248 2.62 9.21 11.22
C GLY A 248 2.84 8.47 9.90
N TYR A 249 1.76 8.32 9.11
CA TYR A 249 1.81 7.68 7.80
C TYR A 249 2.45 8.58 6.73
N HIS A 250 1.87 9.74 6.43
CA HIS A 250 2.29 10.55 5.27
C HIS A 250 3.66 11.23 5.41
N ARG A 251 4.21 11.28 6.62
CA ARG A 251 5.57 11.77 6.86
C ARG A 251 6.57 10.66 7.14
N ALA A 252 6.22 9.41 6.86
CA ALA A 252 7.07 8.25 7.10
C ALA A 252 7.67 8.26 8.52
N VAL A 253 6.82 8.50 9.53
CA VAL A 253 7.22 8.57 10.95
C VAL A 253 6.93 7.26 11.65
N ALA A 254 5.80 6.62 11.36
CA ALA A 254 5.27 5.47 12.08
C ALA A 254 5.29 4.17 11.27
N TYR A 255 6.11 4.06 10.22
CA TYR A 255 6.20 2.84 9.44
C TYR A 255 6.88 1.71 10.23
N ARG A 256 6.59 0.48 9.83
CA ARG A 256 7.31 -0.71 10.24
C ARG A 256 8.77 -0.58 9.84
N GLU A 257 9.68 -1.12 10.66
CA GLU A 257 11.13 -0.94 10.46
C GLU A 257 11.62 -1.42 9.08
N ASN A 258 11.15 -2.58 8.64
CA ASN A 258 11.48 -3.14 7.33
C ASN A 258 11.12 -2.23 6.15
N CYS A 259 10.16 -1.30 6.30
CA CYS A 259 9.76 -0.40 5.23
C CYS A 259 10.82 0.65 4.88
N TYR A 260 11.67 1.03 5.85
CA TYR A 260 12.79 1.95 5.63
C TYR A 260 13.99 1.28 4.94
N HIS A 261 14.02 -0.03 4.90
CA HIS A 261 15.05 -0.86 4.25
C HIS A 261 14.46 -1.79 3.19
N CYS A 262 13.30 -1.39 2.62
CA CYS A 262 12.51 -2.22 1.72
C CYS A 262 13.30 -2.62 0.46
N ARG A 263 13.54 -3.91 0.29
CA ARG A 263 14.26 -4.47 -0.88
C ARG A 263 13.44 -4.44 -2.17
N PHE A 264 12.15 -4.12 -2.07
CA PHE A 264 11.21 -4.11 -3.19
C PHE A 264 10.91 -2.69 -3.70
N ALA A 265 11.41 -1.65 -3.03
CA ALA A 265 11.37 -0.26 -3.49
C ALA A 265 12.60 0.03 -4.35
N LYS A 266 12.58 -0.44 -5.58
CA LYS A 266 13.67 -0.37 -6.57
C LYS A 266 13.09 -0.33 -7.99
N ALA A 267 13.93 -0.06 -8.99
CA ALA A 267 13.47 0.03 -10.39
C ALA A 267 12.99 -1.31 -10.96
N GLU A 268 13.68 -2.41 -10.62
CA GLU A 268 13.27 -3.75 -11.04
C GLU A 268 12.08 -4.21 -10.19
N ARG A 269 11.04 -4.70 -10.85
CA ARG A 269 9.77 -5.08 -10.24
C ARG A 269 9.62 -6.60 -10.11
N ASN A 270 8.91 -7.06 -9.08
CA ASN A 270 8.62 -8.48 -8.90
C ASN A 270 7.23 -8.90 -9.42
N ALA A 271 6.42 -7.93 -9.80
CA ALA A 271 5.07 -8.11 -10.33
C ALA A 271 5.06 -8.25 -11.86
N ASP A 272 3.96 -8.76 -12.40
CA ASP A 272 3.67 -8.72 -13.83
C ASP A 272 3.29 -7.31 -14.28
N ILE A 273 2.58 -6.58 -13.41
CA ILE A 273 2.14 -5.20 -13.61
C ILE A 273 2.38 -4.42 -12.32
N THR A 274 2.85 -3.17 -12.44
CA THR A 274 2.91 -2.21 -11.32
C THR A 274 1.92 -1.09 -11.55
N ILE A 275 1.14 -0.73 -10.53
CA ILE A 275 0.21 0.40 -10.57
C ILE A 275 0.48 1.39 -9.45
N ALA A 276 0.17 2.68 -9.68
CA ALA A 276 0.33 3.76 -8.69
C ALA A 276 -0.55 4.97 -9.04
N ASP A 277 -0.56 5.99 -8.17
CA ASP A 277 -0.84 7.36 -8.58
C ASP A 277 0.25 7.80 -9.57
N TYR A 278 -0.08 8.52 -10.64
CA TYR A 278 0.94 8.94 -11.60
C TYR A 278 1.70 10.17 -11.10
N HIS A 279 2.76 9.95 -10.35
CA HIS A 279 3.69 11.01 -9.98
C HIS A 279 4.68 11.28 -11.12
N GLY A 280 4.97 12.56 -11.39
CA GLY A 280 5.90 12.96 -12.45
C GLY A 280 5.29 13.10 -13.83
N LEU A 281 3.98 12.98 -13.99
CA LEU A 281 3.30 13.21 -15.27
C LEU A 281 3.65 14.60 -15.84
N GLY A 282 4.13 14.63 -17.07
CA GLY A 282 4.58 15.86 -17.73
C GLY A 282 6.06 16.21 -17.53
N LEU A 283 6.83 15.44 -16.76
CA LEU A 283 8.26 15.73 -16.54
C LEU A 283 9.17 15.37 -17.73
N SER A 284 8.76 14.44 -18.58
CA SER A 284 9.57 13.98 -19.72
C SER A 284 8.92 14.24 -21.07
N ALA A 285 7.60 14.41 -21.12
CA ALA A 285 6.86 14.74 -22.32
C ALA A 285 5.64 15.61 -21.98
N PRO A 286 5.20 16.52 -22.84
CA PRO A 286 3.99 17.30 -22.63
C PRO A 286 2.78 16.42 -22.33
N CYS A 287 1.84 16.93 -21.54
CA CYS A 287 0.60 16.26 -21.18
C CYS A 287 -0.57 17.24 -21.33
N SER A 288 -1.61 16.85 -22.07
CA SER A 288 -2.79 17.68 -22.36
C SER A 288 -3.91 17.53 -21.32
N PHE A 289 -3.79 16.58 -20.38
CA PHE A 289 -4.79 16.30 -19.36
C PHE A 289 -4.25 16.52 -17.94
N SER A 290 -5.15 16.73 -16.99
CA SER A 290 -4.80 16.89 -15.58
C SER A 290 -4.25 15.60 -14.99
N ALA A 291 -3.19 15.69 -14.19
CA ALA A 291 -2.68 14.57 -13.39
C ALA A 291 -3.65 14.05 -12.32
N ARG A 292 -4.75 14.79 -12.07
CA ARG A 292 -5.75 14.41 -11.08
C ARG A 292 -6.55 13.19 -11.56
N LYS A 293 -6.64 12.15 -10.70
CA LYS A 293 -7.34 10.89 -11.03
C LYS A 293 -6.74 10.20 -12.28
N VAL A 294 -5.40 10.17 -12.34
CA VAL A 294 -4.63 9.42 -13.32
C VAL A 294 -3.75 8.42 -12.58
N SER A 295 -3.82 7.17 -12.99
CA SER A 295 -2.97 6.09 -12.49
C SER A 295 -1.81 5.84 -13.43
N LEU A 296 -0.69 5.42 -12.87
CA LEU A 296 0.41 4.77 -13.57
C LEU A 296 0.11 3.28 -13.78
N ILE A 297 0.43 2.77 -14.97
CA ILE A 297 0.59 1.34 -15.24
C ILE A 297 2.01 1.14 -15.77
N LEU A 298 2.77 0.20 -15.20
CA LEU A 298 4.01 -0.32 -15.76
C LEU A 298 3.81 -1.78 -16.15
N GLU A 299 4.15 -2.13 -17.38
CA GLU A 299 4.20 -3.51 -17.86
C GLU A 299 5.59 -4.08 -17.57
N ASN A 300 5.66 -5.18 -16.81
CA ASN A 300 6.96 -5.76 -16.42
C ASN A 300 7.23 -7.11 -17.09
N THR A 301 6.20 -7.92 -17.38
CA THR A 301 6.31 -9.22 -18.03
C THR A 301 5.44 -9.30 -19.28
N PHE A 302 5.64 -10.31 -20.13
CA PHE A 302 4.77 -10.56 -21.30
C PHE A 302 3.33 -10.88 -20.88
N LYS A 303 3.14 -11.63 -19.79
CA LYS A 303 1.83 -11.93 -19.23
C LYS A 303 1.11 -10.66 -18.77
N GLY A 304 1.85 -9.75 -18.10
CA GLY A 304 1.36 -8.43 -17.72
C GLY A 304 0.98 -7.57 -18.91
N SER A 305 1.83 -7.54 -19.97
CA SER A 305 1.55 -6.79 -21.21
C SER A 305 0.27 -7.28 -21.87
N ALA A 306 0.12 -8.60 -22.05
CA ALA A 306 -1.08 -9.20 -22.65
C ALA A 306 -2.36 -8.85 -21.87
N PHE A 307 -2.30 -8.83 -20.53
CA PHE A 307 -3.45 -8.44 -19.71
C PHE A 307 -3.80 -6.96 -19.88
N VAL A 308 -2.81 -6.05 -19.89
CA VAL A 308 -3.03 -4.61 -20.08
C VAL A 308 -3.58 -4.32 -21.46
N GLU A 309 -3.05 -4.95 -22.51
CA GLU A 309 -3.56 -4.83 -23.89
C GLU A 309 -5.03 -5.25 -23.98
N ASN A 310 -5.39 -6.40 -23.39
CA ASN A 310 -6.78 -6.87 -23.34
C ASN A 310 -7.69 -5.90 -22.57
N LEU A 311 -7.20 -5.32 -21.46
CA LEU A 311 -7.94 -4.33 -20.68
C LEU A 311 -8.21 -3.05 -21.49
N ILE A 312 -7.23 -2.59 -22.28
CA ILE A 312 -7.38 -1.46 -23.20
C ILE A 312 -8.37 -1.79 -24.33
N HIS A 313 -8.22 -2.94 -25.00
CA HIS A 313 -9.11 -3.39 -26.08
C HIS A 313 -10.56 -3.56 -25.63
N SER A 314 -10.78 -3.93 -24.37
CA SER A 314 -12.13 -4.02 -23.78
C SER A 314 -12.80 -2.65 -23.57
N LYS A 315 -12.09 -1.55 -23.84
CA LYS A 315 -12.53 -0.15 -23.64
C LYS A 315 -12.95 0.17 -22.19
N ARG A 316 -12.46 -0.59 -21.22
CA ARG A 316 -12.70 -0.32 -19.79
C ARG A 316 -11.89 0.85 -19.27
N ILE A 317 -10.72 1.05 -19.88
CA ILE A 317 -9.79 2.13 -19.49
C ILE A 317 -9.36 2.95 -20.69
N HIS A 318 -9.07 4.22 -20.44
CA HIS A 318 -8.21 5.04 -21.29
C HIS A 318 -6.75 4.81 -20.82
N ALA A 319 -5.84 4.64 -21.78
CA ALA A 319 -4.41 4.51 -21.49
C ALA A 319 -3.60 5.23 -22.57
N GLU A 320 -2.75 6.17 -22.16
CA GLU A 320 -1.80 6.88 -23.00
C GLU A 320 -0.39 6.42 -22.65
N GLN A 321 0.34 5.90 -23.63
CA GLN A 321 1.73 5.51 -23.42
C GLN A 321 2.60 6.72 -23.14
N ARG A 322 3.46 6.61 -22.11
CA ARG A 322 4.34 7.68 -21.66
C ARG A 322 5.82 7.25 -21.72
N PRO A 323 6.76 8.22 -21.76
CA PRO A 323 8.18 7.90 -21.61
C PRO A 323 8.44 7.07 -20.34
N LEU A 324 9.16 5.95 -20.48
CA LEU A 324 9.35 5.00 -19.39
C LEU A 324 10.06 5.61 -18.17
N GLU A 325 10.99 6.54 -18.40
CA GLU A 325 11.71 7.22 -17.33
C GLU A 325 10.88 8.23 -16.53
N GLU A 326 9.73 8.68 -17.07
CA GLU A 326 8.90 9.74 -16.46
C GLU A 326 8.40 9.35 -15.05
N PRO A 327 7.75 8.18 -14.83
CA PRO A 327 7.31 7.78 -13.50
C PRO A 327 8.49 7.52 -12.55
N PHE A 328 9.63 7.06 -13.05
CA PHE A 328 10.82 6.86 -12.21
C PHE A 328 11.43 8.19 -11.74
N LYS A 329 11.28 9.29 -12.49
CA LYS A 329 11.66 10.62 -12.02
C LYS A 329 10.71 11.14 -10.95
N GLY A 330 9.42 10.89 -11.10
CA GLY A 330 8.37 11.43 -10.22
C GLY A 330 8.12 10.64 -8.95
N GLU A 331 8.26 9.31 -8.99
CA GLU A 331 7.94 8.40 -7.88
C GLU A 331 9.21 7.84 -7.23
N ALA A 332 9.48 8.29 -6.01
CA ALA A 332 10.70 7.91 -5.28
C ALA A 332 10.74 6.40 -4.98
N GLN A 333 9.61 5.78 -4.66
CA GLN A 333 9.52 4.38 -4.28
C GLN A 333 9.69 3.40 -5.45
N LEU A 334 9.78 3.90 -6.66
CA LEU A 334 10.29 3.16 -7.82
C LEU A 334 11.83 3.12 -7.86
N ARG A 335 12.53 3.83 -6.97
CA ARG A 335 14.01 3.90 -6.94
C ARG A 335 14.62 3.50 -5.61
N HIS A 336 13.97 3.86 -4.51
CA HIS A 336 14.45 3.61 -3.15
C HIS A 336 13.30 3.62 -2.13
N PRO A 337 13.46 3.00 -0.96
CA PRO A 337 12.47 3.06 0.11
C PRO A 337 12.34 4.47 0.70
N SER A 338 11.29 4.67 1.48
CA SER A 338 11.14 5.86 2.31
C SER A 338 12.30 5.99 3.30
N LEU A 339 12.83 7.19 3.46
CA LEU A 339 13.98 7.44 4.32
C LEU A 339 13.53 7.79 5.75
N LYS A 340 14.28 7.36 6.75
CA LYS A 340 14.11 7.81 8.12
C LYS A 340 14.43 9.31 8.22
N ASN A 341 13.51 10.06 8.79
CA ASN A 341 13.68 11.50 9.01
C ASN A 341 13.81 11.82 10.51
N LYS A 342 14.06 13.07 10.83
CA LYS A 342 14.25 13.51 12.23
C LYS A 342 13.01 13.22 13.12
N TYR A 343 11.81 13.21 12.56
CA TYR A 343 10.58 12.90 13.32
C TYR A 343 10.46 11.41 13.61
N ARG A 344 10.91 10.56 12.68
CA ARG A 344 11.02 9.11 12.91
C ARG A 344 11.99 8.81 14.04
N LEU A 345 13.17 9.41 14.04
CA LEU A 345 14.17 9.20 15.09
C LEU A 345 13.67 9.65 16.49
N MET A 346 12.81 10.68 16.53
CA MET A 346 12.12 11.06 17.76
C MET A 346 11.06 10.01 18.14
N PHE A 347 10.25 9.59 17.18
CA PHE A 347 9.18 8.60 17.42
C PHE A 347 9.74 7.27 17.93
N GLU A 348 10.87 6.79 17.42
CA GLU A 348 11.52 5.55 17.89
C GLU A 348 11.85 5.60 19.40
N LYS A 349 12.31 6.74 19.88
CA LYS A 349 12.59 6.95 21.31
C LYS A 349 11.31 6.97 22.13
N GLU A 350 10.31 7.71 21.67
CA GLU A 350 9.05 7.88 22.40
C GLU A 350 8.21 6.59 22.41
N ILE A 351 8.19 5.80 21.31
CA ILE A 351 7.42 4.55 21.25
C ILE A 351 8.03 3.46 22.17
N ALA A 352 9.35 3.42 22.26
CA ALA A 352 10.04 2.54 23.21
C ALA A 352 9.75 2.96 24.67
N ALA A 353 9.85 4.24 24.98
CA ALA A 353 9.57 4.79 26.31
C ALA A 353 8.10 4.65 26.74
N SER A 354 7.17 4.63 25.79
CA SER A 354 5.72 4.47 26.04
C SER A 354 5.23 3.02 25.91
N HIS A 355 6.15 2.05 25.84
CA HIS A 355 5.82 0.62 25.72
C HIS A 355 4.81 0.33 24.59
N GLY A 356 5.01 0.93 23.41
CA GLY A 356 4.17 0.71 22.24
C GLY A 356 2.88 1.56 22.19
N ASN A 357 2.71 2.53 23.09
CA ASN A 357 1.56 3.43 23.03
C ASN A 357 1.78 4.51 21.96
N PHE A 358 1.10 4.36 20.83
CA PHE A 358 1.22 5.25 19.67
C PHE A 358 0.78 6.69 19.99
N GLU A 359 -0.37 6.87 20.67
CA GLU A 359 -0.93 8.19 20.93
C GLU A 359 -0.01 9.04 21.83
N THR A 360 0.68 8.40 22.77
CA THR A 360 1.70 9.07 23.58
C THR A 360 2.95 9.39 22.76
N ALA A 361 3.44 8.41 22.00
CA ALA A 361 4.71 8.51 21.27
C ALA A 361 4.67 9.53 20.14
N ILE A 362 3.54 9.68 19.44
CA ILE A 362 3.43 10.54 18.26
C ILE A 362 3.34 12.04 18.58
N ILE A 363 2.97 12.40 19.81
CA ILE A 363 2.71 13.80 20.20
C ILE A 363 3.95 14.68 20.02
N LYS A 364 5.10 14.26 20.52
CA LYS A 364 6.34 15.07 20.50
C LYS A 364 6.86 15.26 19.07
N PRO A 365 6.97 14.21 18.21
CA PRO A 365 7.27 14.36 16.80
C PRO A 365 6.30 15.30 16.08
N PHE A 366 5.00 15.18 16.34
CA PHE A 366 3.97 16.00 15.71
C PHE A 366 4.06 17.47 16.10
N ARG A 367 4.27 17.77 17.41
CA ARG A 367 4.50 19.14 17.88
C ARG A 367 5.74 19.76 17.25
N LYS A 368 6.83 18.99 17.10
CA LYS A 368 8.05 19.44 16.43
C LYS A 368 7.79 19.71 14.95
N TYR A 369 7.07 18.82 14.26
CA TYR A 369 6.68 19.01 12.87
C TYR A 369 5.88 20.30 12.68
N ASN A 370 4.83 20.54 13.49
CA ASN A 370 4.01 21.73 13.39
C ASN A 370 4.81 23.02 13.64
N ARG A 371 5.77 23.00 14.57
CA ARG A 371 6.66 24.14 14.81
C ARG A 371 7.55 24.40 13.59
N ASP A 372 8.17 23.36 13.03
CA ASP A 372 9.04 23.48 11.85
C ASP A 372 8.26 23.99 10.63
N MET A 373 7.00 23.55 10.44
CA MET A 373 6.15 24.03 9.35
C MET A 373 5.79 25.51 9.51
N ARG A 374 5.43 25.96 10.73
CA ARG A 374 5.17 27.38 11.02
C ARG A 374 6.39 28.24 10.73
N THR A 375 7.56 27.80 11.14
CA THR A 375 8.82 28.50 10.88
C THR A 375 9.09 28.60 9.37
N ALA A 376 8.93 27.50 8.62
CA ALA A 376 9.10 27.49 7.16
C ALA A 376 8.10 28.42 6.46
N ASP A 377 6.84 28.47 6.91
CA ASP A 377 5.82 29.39 6.38
C ASP A 377 6.19 30.86 6.60
N ILE A 378 6.71 31.20 7.77
CA ILE A 378 7.18 32.58 8.08
C ILE A 378 8.31 32.98 7.13
N PHE A 379 9.31 32.12 6.94
CA PHE A 379 10.43 32.40 6.03
C PHE A 379 10.03 32.43 4.55
N SER A 380 8.96 31.75 4.15
CA SER A 380 8.43 31.74 2.78
C SER A 380 7.51 32.93 2.46
N LEU A 381 7.04 33.67 3.45
CA LEU A 381 6.15 34.84 3.27
C LEU A 381 6.71 35.90 2.33
N PRO A 382 8.00 36.33 2.39
CA PRO A 382 8.54 37.30 1.48
C PRO A 382 8.50 36.83 0.02
N LEU A 383 8.82 35.54 -0.22
CA LEU A 383 8.80 34.93 -1.57
C LEU A 383 7.38 34.79 -2.13
N LYS A 384 6.40 34.46 -1.28
CA LYS A 384 4.97 34.41 -1.65
C LYS A 384 4.41 35.79 -1.98
N LEU A 385 4.81 36.82 -1.26
CA LEU A 385 4.46 38.23 -1.53
C LEU A 385 5.06 38.71 -2.86
N VAL A 386 6.35 38.46 -3.09
CA VAL A 386 7.04 38.81 -4.34
C VAL A 386 6.39 38.11 -5.55
N ARG A 387 6.01 36.84 -5.40
CA ARG A 387 5.29 36.08 -6.44
C ARG A 387 3.88 36.63 -6.72
N LYS A 388 3.12 37.03 -5.68
CA LYS A 388 1.83 37.70 -5.82
C LYS A 388 1.93 39.07 -6.48
N ILE A 389 2.96 39.83 -6.17
CA ILE A 389 3.22 41.15 -6.78
C ILE A 389 3.62 40.97 -8.25
N LYS A 390 4.54 40.03 -8.56
CA LYS A 390 4.88 39.72 -9.96
C LYS A 390 3.65 39.31 -10.80
N ASN A 391 2.81 38.41 -10.27
CA ASN A 391 1.59 37.97 -10.98
C ASN A 391 0.51 39.08 -11.09
N LYS A 392 0.62 40.20 -10.33
CA LYS A 392 -0.27 41.34 -10.42
C LYS A 392 0.25 42.45 -11.38
N ILE A 393 1.55 42.41 -11.67
CA ILE A 393 2.22 43.42 -12.55
C ILE A 393 2.39 42.88 -13.97
N TRP A 394 2.42 41.54 -14.16
CA TRP A 394 2.70 40.89 -15.46
C TRP A 394 1.58 39.91 -15.90
N GLY A 395 0.43 39.87 -15.30
CA GLY A 395 -0.82 39.24 -15.66
C GLY A 395 -1.88 40.33 -15.79
#